data_164f355c834edb5e3966328bb0e02b12
#
_entry.id   164f355c834edb5e3966328bb0e02b12
#
_cell.length_a   1.000
_cell.length_b   1.000
_cell.length_c   1.000
_cell.angle_alpha   90.00
_cell.angle_beta   90.00
_cell.angle_gamma   90.00
#
_symmetry.space_group_name_H-M   'P 1'
#
loop_
_entity.id
_entity.type
_entity.pdbx_description
1 polymer ?
#
loop_
_entity_poly.entity_id
_entity_poly.type
_entity_poly.pdbx_seq_one_letter_code
_entity_poly.pdbx_strand_id
1 'polypeptide(L)'
;MKLFDIGQKVKELRKEKDLTQEQLANIASISRVTLGKLERGQMGSVSVKTLDIILDTLDYEIEFKKRDNYNFGLPTLDELKET
;
A
#
# COMPACT_ATOMS: atom_id res chain seq x y z
N MET A 1 3.11 6.35 6.65
CA MET A 1 2.06 6.28 5.62
C MET A 1 0.82 5.64 6.20
N LYS A 2 -0.32 6.24 5.99
CA LYS A 2 -1.59 5.72 6.51
C LYS A 2 -2.29 4.89 5.43
N LEU A 3 -3.26 4.06 5.83
CA LEU A 3 -4.00 3.23 4.88
C LEU A 3 -4.68 4.05 3.79
N PHE A 4 -5.21 5.22 4.16
CA PHE A 4 -5.81 6.13 3.18
C PHE A 4 -4.79 6.55 2.12
N ASP A 5 -3.56 6.84 2.52
CA ASP A 5 -2.50 7.25 1.60
C ASP A 5 -2.12 6.13 0.65
N ILE A 6 -2.09 4.90 1.14
CA ILE A 6 -1.83 3.73 0.31
C ILE A 6 -2.92 3.59 -0.75
N GLY A 7 -4.17 3.73 -0.36
CA GLY A 7 -5.30 3.65 -1.28
C GLY A 7 -5.26 4.73 -2.35
N GLN A 8 -4.98 5.97 -1.94
CA GLN A 8 -4.85 7.08 -2.90
C GLN A 8 -3.71 6.86 -3.88
N LYS A 9 -2.59 6.33 -3.41
CA LYS A 9 -1.45 6.04 -4.27
C LYS A 9 -1.78 4.95 -5.28
N VAL A 10 -2.46 3.90 -4.84
CA VAL A 10 -2.91 2.84 -5.75
C VAL A 10 -3.79 3.41 -6.85
N LYS A 11 -4.73 4.27 -6.49
CA LYS A 11 -5.62 4.93 -7.44
C LYS A 11 -4.85 5.77 -8.45
N GLU A 12 -3.89 6.59 -7.99
CA GLU A 12 -3.06 7.40 -8.88
C GLU A 12 -2.28 6.54 -9.87
N LEU A 13 -1.61 5.51 -9.36
CA LEU A 13 -0.79 4.63 -10.18
C LEU A 13 -1.63 3.85 -11.19
N ARG A 14 -2.83 3.42 -10.77
CA ARG A 14 -3.76 2.76 -11.68
C ARG A 14 -4.13 3.66 -12.84
N LYS A 15 -4.45 4.92 -12.56
CA LYS A 15 -4.81 5.89 -13.58
C LYS A 15 -3.63 6.21 -14.50
N GLU A 16 -2.43 6.29 -13.97
CA GLU A 16 -1.23 6.49 -14.77
C GLU A 16 -1.02 5.37 -15.79
N LYS A 17 -1.44 4.16 -15.46
CA LYS A 17 -1.36 3.02 -16.36
C LYS A 17 -2.60 2.84 -17.23
N ASP A 18 -3.53 3.79 -17.19
CA ASP A 18 -4.77 3.75 -17.95
C ASP A 18 -5.60 2.49 -17.67
N LEU A 19 -5.54 2.00 -16.43
CA LEU A 19 -6.34 0.86 -16.01
C LEU A 19 -7.62 1.31 -15.33
N THR A 20 -8.73 0.65 -15.67
CA THR A 20 -9.98 0.84 -14.95
C THR A 20 -9.94 0.06 -13.64
N GLN A 21 -10.83 0.39 -12.70
CA GLN A 21 -10.96 -0.40 -11.47
C GLN A 21 -11.29 -1.86 -11.80
N GLU A 22 -12.15 -2.09 -12.78
CA GLU A 22 -12.52 -3.45 -13.18
C GLU A 22 -11.32 -4.23 -13.71
N GLN A 23 -10.49 -3.61 -14.55
CA GLN A 23 -9.30 -4.26 -15.09
C GLN A 23 -8.32 -4.64 -13.99
N LEU A 24 -8.01 -3.72 -13.09
CA LEU A 24 -7.08 -4.00 -12.01
C LEU A 24 -7.66 -5.03 -11.03
N ALA A 25 -8.94 -4.95 -10.72
CA ALA A 25 -9.61 -5.91 -9.86
C ALA A 25 -9.55 -7.32 -10.44
N ASN A 26 -9.77 -7.46 -11.75
CA ASN A 26 -9.68 -8.75 -12.43
C ASN A 26 -8.27 -9.35 -12.34
N ILE A 27 -7.25 -8.53 -12.54
CA ILE A 27 -5.85 -8.97 -12.43
C ILE A 27 -5.57 -9.47 -11.00
N ALA A 28 -6.06 -8.77 -10.01
CA ALA A 28 -5.84 -9.12 -8.59
C ALA A 28 -6.81 -10.17 -8.06
N SER A 29 -7.73 -10.65 -8.88
CA SER A 29 -8.75 -11.63 -8.50
C SER A 29 -9.64 -11.16 -7.35
N ILE A 30 -9.99 -9.90 -7.34
CA ILE A 30 -10.91 -9.30 -6.37
C ILE A 30 -12.05 -8.61 -7.11
N SER A 31 -13.13 -8.29 -6.39
CA SER A 31 -14.23 -7.56 -6.98
C SER A 31 -13.87 -6.08 -7.16
N ARG A 32 -14.51 -5.45 -8.12
CA ARG A 32 -14.38 -4.01 -8.32
C ARG A 32 -14.76 -3.23 -7.06
N VAL A 33 -15.76 -3.71 -6.34
CA VAL A 33 -16.20 -3.09 -5.07
C VAL A 33 -15.09 -3.15 -4.03
N THR A 34 -14.41 -4.29 -3.92
CA THR A 34 -13.29 -4.46 -2.99
C THR A 34 -12.14 -3.52 -3.35
N LEU A 35 -11.80 -3.39 -4.63
CA LEU A 35 -10.77 -2.46 -5.06
C LEU A 35 -11.19 -1.01 -4.77
N GLY A 36 -12.44 -0.65 -5.00
CA GLY A 36 -12.94 0.67 -4.68
C GLY A 36 -12.79 1.00 -3.20
N LYS A 37 -13.07 0.04 -2.32
CA LYS A 37 -12.85 0.20 -0.88
C LYS A 37 -11.38 0.40 -0.55
N LEU A 38 -10.50 -0.41 -1.16
CA LEU A 38 -9.05 -0.28 -0.98
C LEU A 38 -8.58 1.12 -1.35
N GLU A 39 -9.03 1.64 -2.48
CA GLU A 39 -8.65 2.98 -2.95
C GLU A 39 -9.14 4.09 -2.01
N ARG A 40 -10.15 3.81 -1.21
CA ARG A 40 -10.63 4.74 -0.17
C ARG A 40 -9.99 4.49 1.19
N GLY A 41 -9.02 3.59 1.27
CA GLY A 41 -8.32 3.29 2.52
C GLY A 41 -9.00 2.21 3.37
N GLN A 42 -10.05 1.58 2.86
CA GLN A 42 -10.79 0.53 3.58
C GLN A 42 -10.24 -0.84 3.18
N MET A 43 -9.17 -1.24 3.83
CA MET A 43 -8.41 -2.43 3.44
C MET A 43 -8.69 -3.68 4.28
N GLY A 44 -9.72 -3.66 5.11
CA GLY A 44 -9.99 -4.76 6.03
C GLY A 44 -10.22 -6.12 5.38
N SER A 45 -10.68 -6.14 4.12
CA SER A 45 -10.94 -7.38 3.39
C SER A 45 -9.87 -7.70 2.34
N VAL A 46 -8.77 -6.97 2.33
CA VAL A 46 -7.69 -7.17 1.36
C VAL A 46 -6.50 -7.83 2.05
N SER A 47 -6.08 -8.98 1.53
CA SER A 47 -4.90 -9.66 2.06
C SER A 47 -3.63 -8.96 1.60
N VAL A 48 -2.53 -9.20 2.33
CA VAL A 48 -1.21 -8.71 1.93
C VAL A 48 -0.83 -9.28 0.56
N LYS A 49 -1.17 -10.53 0.31
CA LYS A 49 -0.93 -11.16 -0.99
C LYS A 49 -1.62 -10.41 -2.12
N THR A 50 -2.89 -10.05 -1.93
CA THR A 50 -3.65 -9.27 -2.92
C THR A 50 -3.03 -7.90 -3.14
N LEU A 51 -2.65 -7.22 -2.08
CA LEU A 51 -1.98 -5.93 -2.18
C LEU A 51 -0.66 -6.05 -2.95
N ASP A 52 0.12 -7.10 -2.69
CA ASP A 52 1.36 -7.35 -3.39
C ASP A 52 1.13 -7.53 -4.90
N ILE A 53 0.11 -8.28 -5.29
CA ILE A 53 -0.26 -8.46 -6.70
C ILE A 53 -0.65 -7.14 -7.35
N ILE A 54 -1.43 -6.32 -6.64
CA ILE A 54 -1.84 -5.00 -7.12
C ILE A 54 -0.61 -4.12 -7.37
N LEU A 55 0.29 -4.05 -6.39
CA LEU A 55 1.49 -3.22 -6.50
C LEU A 55 2.41 -3.73 -7.60
N ASP A 56 2.59 -5.04 -7.71
CA ASP A 56 3.40 -5.63 -8.77
C ASP A 56 2.86 -5.25 -10.15
N THR A 57 1.55 -5.30 -10.34
CA THR A 57 0.90 -4.88 -11.59
C THR A 57 1.18 -3.41 -11.90
N LEU A 58 1.32 -2.59 -10.87
CA LEU A 58 1.59 -1.16 -11.00
C LEU A 58 3.10 -0.84 -11.02
N ASP A 59 3.95 -1.86 -11.09
CA ASP A 59 5.42 -1.74 -11.08
C ASP A 59 5.98 -1.21 -9.75
N TYR A 60 5.32 -1.55 -8.66
CA TYR A 60 5.76 -1.21 -7.31
C TYR A 60 5.88 -2.46 -6.47
N GLU A 61 6.54 -2.35 -5.35
CA GLU A 61 6.70 -3.44 -4.41
C GLU A 61 6.58 -2.93 -2.97
N ILE A 62 6.29 -3.86 -2.06
CA ILE A 62 6.26 -3.55 -0.63
C ILE A 62 7.69 -3.51 -0.13
N GLU A 63 8.04 -2.44 0.57
CA GLU A 63 9.37 -2.25 1.14
C GLU A 63 9.24 -1.77 2.58
N PHE A 64 10.11 -2.27 3.45
CA PHE A 64 10.19 -1.80 4.81
C PHE A 64 11.31 -0.78 4.93
N LYS A 65 10.96 0.40 5.37
CA LYS A 65 11.91 1.47 5.58
C LYS A 65 11.91 1.85 7.06
N LYS A 66 13.10 1.92 7.64
CA LYS A 66 13.22 2.38 9.02
C LYS A 66 12.77 3.83 9.10
N ARG A 67 11.93 4.13 10.09
CA ARG A 67 11.43 5.50 10.27
C ARG A 67 12.57 6.41 10.69
N ASP A 68 12.64 7.59 10.06
CA ASP A 68 13.50 8.67 10.50
C ASP A 68 12.84 9.34 11.69
N ASN A 69 13.36 9.07 12.86
CA ASN A 69 12.89 9.73 14.09
C ASN A 69 13.83 10.85 14.46
N TYR A 70 13.42 12.08 14.21
CA TYR A 70 14.14 13.24 14.67
C TYR A 70 13.74 13.51 16.12
N ASN A 71 14.27 12.71 17.03
CA ASN A 71 14.01 12.85 18.45
C ASN A 71 15.09 13.67 19.17
N PHE A 72 15.51 14.76 18.53
CA PHE A 72 16.55 15.64 19.11
C PHE A 72 17.81 14.89 19.53
N GLY A 73 18.22 13.91 18.74
CA GLY A 73 19.38 13.10 19.06
C GLY A 73 19.13 11.95 20.02
N LEU A 74 17.91 11.76 20.48
CA LEU A 74 17.58 10.63 21.33
C LEU A 74 17.50 9.34 20.50
N PRO A 75 17.95 8.21 21.06
CA PRO A 75 17.87 6.94 20.34
C PRO A 75 16.43 6.48 20.18
N THR A 76 16.17 5.76 19.11
CA THR A 76 14.87 5.11 18.89
C THR A 76 14.77 3.86 19.76
N LEU A 77 13.56 3.30 19.89
CA LEU A 77 13.37 2.05 20.60
C LEU A 77 14.19 0.91 19.97
N ASP A 78 14.33 0.90 18.66
CA ASP A 78 15.12 -0.12 17.96
C ASP A 78 16.60 0.00 18.32
N GLU A 79 17.12 1.21 18.41
CA GLU A 79 18.49 1.45 18.81
C GLU A 79 18.74 1.01 20.25
N LEU A 80 17.77 1.22 21.13
CA LEU A 80 17.87 0.80 22.53
C LEU A 80 17.81 -0.71 22.67
N LYS A 81 17.18 -1.43 21.75
CA LYS A 81 17.05 -2.89 21.79
C LYS A 81 18.24 -3.64 21.24
N GLU A 82 19.16 -2.96 20.59
CA GLU A 82 20.33 -3.58 19.98
C GLU A 82 21.45 -3.90 20.96
N THR A 83 21.24 -3.70 22.19
CA THR A 83 22.24 -4.03 23.21
C THR A 83 22.14 -5.48 23.68
#